data_db50f674624f117b5fda595475bb5c35
#
_entry.id   db50f674624f117b5fda595475bb5c35
#
_cell.length_a   1.000
_cell.length_b   1.000
_cell.length_c   1.000
_cell.angle_alpha   90.00
_cell.angle_beta   90.00
_cell.angle_gamma   90.00
#
_symmetry.space_group_name_H-M   'P 1'
#
loop_
_entity.id
_entity.type
_entity.pdbx_description
1 polymer ?
#
loop_
_entity_poly.entity_id
_entity_poly.type
_entity_poly.pdbx_seq_one_letter_code
_entity_poly.pdbx_strand_id
1 'polypeptide(L)'
;MTRISVGVDVSKNRSTVCIMDQDGKVIMRPFLVWHSTEELDFLADTLKRLNGEVRVIMESTSIYQYPIALHLKEKGIFISIVNAYKVKKFANTDFIGGKTDKKDSRTIASYGISYWDKLVEWQIPKDTYFNLDLLNRTYMNAKKHRQIILQELQHYIDCAMPGMDKELHSLNLNTKKDFMLDFVEKFWHRDEIVNMTEAEFTEVFTAWAKEKGYRPGKGKAAKIYAIAKSCIPYYPANPTVKTILQCIVDKLSGVNRTLVTIVTQMIEEAKKLPEYQIVREMPGVGDPLAARFFGSAGDIRRFKNSKALVAYAGIDSPPDESGDFSSTHRHITKKGSKVFRDTGYEIMMALRAQKRTWEKVRKNPDVYDYMLRKEAEGKPPKVAKIAALNKFLRIIYARIKELYDNMALAERAKAKTKSKTKAKTKATA
;
A
#
# COMPACT_ATOMS: atom_id res chain seq x y z
N MET A 1 -34.61 9.28 20.08
CA MET A 1 -34.24 10.29 19.05
C MET A 1 -34.47 9.69 17.70
N THR A 2 -35.04 10.46 16.77
CA THR A 2 -35.21 10.02 15.37
C THR A 2 -33.84 9.85 14.72
N ARG A 3 -33.62 8.74 14.00
CA ARG A 3 -32.38 8.51 13.26
C ARG A 3 -32.46 9.15 11.88
N ILE A 4 -31.48 9.95 11.52
CA ILE A 4 -31.43 10.64 10.22
C ILE A 4 -30.15 10.26 9.49
N SER A 5 -30.31 9.61 8.35
CA SER A 5 -29.23 9.18 7.50
C SER A 5 -29.01 10.13 6.33
N VAL A 6 -27.79 10.59 6.17
CA VAL A 6 -27.35 11.48 5.10
C VAL A 6 -26.42 10.74 4.18
N GLY A 7 -26.91 10.38 2.99
CA GLY A 7 -26.11 9.72 1.98
C GLY A 7 -25.43 10.74 1.06
N VAL A 8 -24.13 10.63 0.93
CA VAL A 8 -23.31 11.54 0.13
C VAL A 8 -22.59 10.74 -0.97
N ASP A 9 -23.00 10.98 -2.20
CA ASP A 9 -22.27 10.52 -3.37
C ASP A 9 -21.25 11.59 -3.80
N VAL A 10 -19.96 11.24 -3.70
CA VAL A 10 -18.84 12.19 -3.78
C VAL A 10 -18.23 12.20 -5.17
N SER A 11 -18.16 13.38 -5.78
CA SER A 11 -17.42 13.67 -7.01
C SER A 11 -16.24 14.63 -6.75
N LYS A 12 -15.49 14.98 -7.78
CA LYS A 12 -14.21 15.73 -7.65
C LYS A 12 -14.34 17.05 -6.90
N ASN A 13 -15.33 17.89 -7.22
CA ASN A 13 -15.47 19.24 -6.66
C ASN A 13 -16.86 19.49 -6.06
N ARG A 14 -17.73 18.47 -6.07
CA ARG A 14 -19.11 18.56 -5.60
C ARG A 14 -19.58 17.19 -5.15
N SER A 15 -20.63 17.17 -4.37
CA SER A 15 -21.28 15.93 -3.93
C SER A 15 -22.79 16.04 -4.11
N THR A 16 -23.44 14.91 -4.34
CA THR A 16 -24.91 14.82 -4.28
C THR A 16 -25.31 14.29 -2.92
N VAL A 17 -26.13 15.04 -2.20
CA VAL A 17 -26.54 14.76 -0.82
C VAL A 17 -28.02 14.41 -0.79
N CYS A 18 -28.39 13.33 -0.13
CA CYS A 18 -29.78 12.94 0.15
C CYS A 18 -29.97 12.69 1.64
N ILE A 19 -31.05 13.21 2.21
CA ILE A 19 -31.38 13.10 3.65
C ILE A 19 -32.64 12.27 3.81
N MET A 20 -32.58 11.23 4.62
CA MET A 20 -33.70 10.30 4.89
C MET A 20 -33.86 10.07 6.40
N ASP A 21 -35.09 9.86 6.82
CA ASP A 21 -35.43 9.44 8.18
C ASP A 21 -35.28 7.91 8.36
N GLN A 22 -35.47 7.44 9.57
CA GLN A 22 -35.38 6.03 9.96
C GLN A 22 -36.37 5.11 9.21
N ASP A 23 -37.48 5.65 8.71
CA ASP A 23 -38.53 4.90 8.01
C ASP A 23 -38.29 4.89 6.49
N GLY A 24 -37.16 5.46 6.04
CA GLY A 24 -36.78 5.52 4.63
C GLY A 24 -37.47 6.65 3.86
N LYS A 25 -38.20 7.57 4.56
CA LYS A 25 -38.83 8.74 3.94
C LYS A 25 -37.75 9.80 3.64
N VAL A 26 -37.79 10.35 2.45
CA VAL A 26 -36.89 11.43 2.02
C VAL A 26 -37.30 12.74 2.71
N ILE A 27 -36.46 13.22 3.63
CA ILE A 27 -36.62 14.55 4.29
C ILE A 27 -36.20 15.65 3.30
N MET A 28 -35.04 15.50 2.66
CA MET A 28 -34.59 16.40 1.60
C MET A 28 -34.21 15.59 0.34
N ARG A 29 -34.83 15.98 -0.79
CA ARG A 29 -34.52 15.35 -2.10
C ARG A 29 -33.06 15.55 -2.46
N PRO A 30 -32.46 14.67 -3.26
CA PRO A 30 -31.07 14.80 -3.69
C PRO A 30 -30.77 16.19 -4.25
N PHE A 31 -29.79 16.87 -3.65
CA PHE A 31 -29.31 18.20 -4.02
C PHE A 31 -27.79 18.20 -4.14
N LEU A 32 -27.25 19.16 -4.89
CA LEU A 32 -25.82 19.33 -5.09
C LEU A 32 -25.24 20.23 -4.01
N VAL A 33 -24.02 19.91 -3.58
CA VAL A 33 -23.21 20.71 -2.66
C VAL A 33 -21.81 20.81 -3.26
N TRP A 34 -21.32 21.99 -3.51
CA TRP A 34 -19.96 22.23 -3.94
C TRP A 34 -18.99 22.12 -2.76
N HIS A 35 -17.76 21.72 -3.01
CA HIS A 35 -16.73 21.64 -1.96
C HIS A 35 -16.09 23.02 -1.72
N SER A 36 -16.90 24.07 -1.59
CA SER A 36 -16.49 25.38 -1.10
C SER A 36 -16.79 25.50 0.40
N THR A 37 -16.10 26.40 1.08
CA THR A 37 -16.29 26.61 2.52
C THR A 37 -17.72 27.04 2.82
N GLU A 38 -18.29 27.95 2.02
CA GLU A 38 -19.64 28.49 2.22
C GLU A 38 -20.71 27.39 2.11
N GLU A 39 -20.61 26.55 1.07
CA GLU A 39 -21.60 25.48 0.86
C GLU A 39 -21.46 24.33 1.86
N LEU A 40 -20.23 24.01 2.27
CA LEU A 40 -20.00 23.01 3.31
C LEU A 40 -20.42 23.52 4.70
N ASP A 41 -20.27 24.81 4.99
CA ASP A 41 -20.82 25.45 6.21
C ASP A 41 -22.35 25.43 6.18
N PHE A 42 -22.96 25.80 5.06
CA PHE A 42 -24.39 25.72 4.88
C PHE A 42 -24.93 24.28 5.06
N LEU A 43 -24.25 23.30 4.51
CA LEU A 43 -24.59 21.88 4.71
C LEU A 43 -24.49 21.52 6.21
N ALA A 44 -23.40 21.87 6.88
CA ALA A 44 -23.18 21.56 8.29
C ALA A 44 -24.29 22.18 9.17
N ASP A 45 -24.65 23.44 8.93
CA ASP A 45 -25.71 24.14 9.65
C ASP A 45 -27.08 23.52 9.36
N THR A 46 -27.35 23.14 8.12
CA THR A 46 -28.57 22.42 7.73
C THR A 46 -28.71 21.12 8.51
N LEU A 47 -27.62 20.33 8.57
CA LEU A 47 -27.61 19.05 9.28
C LEU A 47 -27.78 19.21 10.79
N LYS A 48 -27.22 20.26 11.40
CA LYS A 48 -27.38 20.55 12.84
C LYS A 48 -28.80 21.01 13.24
N ARG A 49 -29.55 21.60 12.30
CA ARG A 49 -30.95 22.03 12.54
C ARG A 49 -31.94 20.87 12.47
N LEU A 50 -31.53 19.68 11.99
CA LEU A 50 -32.41 18.52 11.93
C LEU A 50 -32.68 17.97 13.34
N ASN A 51 -33.95 17.69 13.63
CA ASN A 51 -34.35 17.16 14.94
C ASN A 51 -34.16 15.65 15.02
N GLY A 52 -32.94 15.22 15.33
CA GLY A 52 -32.59 13.79 15.44
C GLY A 52 -31.11 13.53 15.54
N GLU A 53 -30.73 12.24 15.65
CA GLU A 53 -29.34 11.79 15.53
C GLU A 53 -28.98 11.73 14.06
N VAL A 54 -28.08 12.60 13.62
CA VAL A 54 -27.66 12.71 12.22
C VAL A 54 -26.35 11.95 12.01
N ARG A 55 -26.33 11.06 11.03
CA ARG A 55 -25.10 10.39 10.57
C ARG A 55 -24.93 10.57 9.07
N VAL A 56 -23.73 11.03 8.66
CA VAL A 56 -23.34 11.21 7.26
C VAL A 56 -22.58 9.98 6.79
N ILE A 57 -23.02 9.41 5.69
CA ILE A 57 -22.43 8.21 5.10
C ILE A 57 -21.87 8.53 3.70
N MET A 58 -20.64 8.14 3.45
CA MET A 58 -19.94 8.33 2.17
C MET A 58 -19.28 7.03 1.73
N GLU A 59 -19.14 6.84 0.40
CA GLU A 59 -18.35 5.74 -0.13
C GLU A 59 -16.86 6.06 -0.17
N SER A 60 -16.02 5.06 0.15
CA SER A 60 -14.58 5.11 -0.01
C SER A 60 -14.17 4.83 -1.47
N THR A 61 -14.46 5.74 -2.40
CA THR A 61 -14.18 5.56 -3.83
C THR A 61 -12.89 6.22 -4.30
N SER A 62 -12.47 7.32 -3.67
CA SER A 62 -11.28 8.08 -4.05
C SER A 62 -10.71 8.89 -2.87
N ILE A 63 -9.97 9.96 -3.16
CA ILE A 63 -9.53 10.96 -2.18
C ILE A 63 -10.53 12.13 -2.06
N TYR A 64 -11.50 12.21 -2.95
CA TYR A 64 -12.40 13.37 -3.08
C TYR A 64 -13.40 13.50 -1.93
N GLN A 65 -13.65 12.40 -1.17
CA GLN A 65 -14.45 12.47 0.05
C GLN A 65 -13.74 13.21 1.20
N TYR A 66 -12.42 13.39 1.11
CA TYR A 66 -11.64 13.93 2.23
C TYR A 66 -12.02 15.37 2.60
N PRO A 67 -12.14 16.34 1.66
CA PRO A 67 -12.50 17.71 2.00
C PRO A 67 -13.85 17.81 2.73
N ILE A 68 -14.89 17.19 2.20
CA ILE A 68 -16.22 17.22 2.83
C ILE A 68 -16.25 16.46 4.16
N ALA A 69 -15.57 15.31 4.24
CA ALA A 69 -15.49 14.55 5.48
C ALA A 69 -14.76 15.32 6.57
N LEU A 70 -13.62 15.94 6.25
CA LEU A 70 -12.84 16.72 7.20
C LEU A 70 -13.65 17.92 7.72
N HIS A 71 -14.21 18.71 6.80
CA HIS A 71 -14.97 19.91 7.15
C HIS A 71 -16.17 19.60 8.06
N LEU A 72 -16.98 18.60 7.69
CA LEU A 72 -18.14 18.22 8.51
C LEU A 72 -17.72 17.61 9.86
N LYS A 73 -16.61 16.87 9.89
CA LYS A 73 -16.07 16.30 11.13
C LYS A 73 -15.60 17.37 12.11
N GLU A 74 -14.93 18.42 11.62
CA GLU A 74 -14.49 19.58 12.40
C GLU A 74 -15.70 20.36 12.97
N LYS A 75 -16.84 20.35 12.27
CA LYS A 75 -18.10 20.90 12.78
C LYS A 75 -18.83 19.98 13.78
N GLY A 76 -18.24 18.84 14.15
CA GLY A 76 -18.77 17.90 15.14
C GLY A 76 -19.85 16.95 14.62
N ILE A 77 -19.97 16.77 13.31
CA ILE A 77 -20.94 15.86 12.68
C ILE A 77 -20.36 14.45 12.63
N PHE A 78 -21.19 13.44 12.93
CA PHE A 78 -20.81 12.03 12.79
C PHE A 78 -20.68 11.66 11.30
N ILE A 79 -19.52 11.15 10.92
CA ILE A 79 -19.21 10.73 9.55
C ILE A 79 -18.85 9.25 9.55
N SER A 80 -19.37 8.49 8.59
CA SER A 80 -18.95 7.11 8.35
C SER A 80 -18.55 6.95 6.88
N ILE A 81 -17.28 6.60 6.65
CA ILE A 81 -16.76 6.27 5.30
C ILE A 81 -16.82 4.77 5.13
N VAL A 82 -17.67 4.30 4.22
CA VAL A 82 -17.96 2.89 4.02
C VAL A 82 -17.32 2.36 2.73
N ASN A 83 -17.00 1.07 2.72
CA ASN A 83 -16.43 0.44 1.53
C ASN A 83 -17.47 0.42 0.40
N ALA A 84 -17.12 0.96 -0.76
CA ALA A 84 -17.96 1.01 -1.97
C ALA A 84 -18.54 -0.37 -2.38
N TYR A 85 -17.78 -1.45 -2.18
CA TYR A 85 -18.26 -2.80 -2.44
C TYR A 85 -19.48 -3.19 -1.57
N LYS A 86 -19.54 -2.73 -0.31
CA LYS A 86 -20.66 -3.01 0.58
C LYS A 86 -21.92 -2.29 0.13
N VAL A 87 -21.78 -1.01 -0.25
CA VAL A 87 -22.90 -0.21 -0.77
C VAL A 87 -23.39 -0.78 -2.10
N LYS A 88 -22.46 -1.13 -3.01
CA LYS A 88 -22.81 -1.78 -4.28
C LYS A 88 -23.55 -3.11 -4.09
N LYS A 89 -23.10 -3.94 -3.11
CA LYS A 89 -23.78 -5.19 -2.82
C LYS A 89 -25.18 -4.95 -2.26
N PHE A 90 -25.36 -3.93 -1.43
CA PHE A 90 -26.65 -3.53 -0.90
C PHE A 90 -27.56 -3.02 -2.04
N ALA A 91 -27.05 -2.17 -2.94
CA ALA A 91 -27.81 -1.66 -4.10
C ALA A 91 -28.31 -2.77 -5.04
N ASN A 92 -27.55 -3.88 -5.18
CA ASN A 92 -27.94 -5.01 -6.04
C ASN A 92 -29.11 -5.83 -5.47
N THR A 93 -29.55 -5.61 -4.23
CA THR A 93 -30.76 -6.24 -3.66
C THR A 93 -32.03 -5.51 -4.09
N ASP A 94 -31.93 -4.26 -4.49
CA ASP A 94 -33.05 -3.48 -5.01
C ASP A 94 -32.98 -3.52 -6.54
N PHE A 95 -33.91 -4.22 -7.20
CA PHE A 95 -34.02 -4.43 -8.65
C PHE A 95 -34.22 -3.15 -9.47
N ILE A 96 -33.75 -1.98 -9.03
CA ILE A 96 -33.97 -0.69 -9.67
C ILE A 96 -32.80 -0.40 -10.64
N GLY A 97 -33.01 -0.61 -11.93
CA GLY A 97 -32.04 -0.34 -12.98
C GLY A 97 -31.71 1.16 -13.15
N GLY A 98 -30.50 1.43 -13.69
CA GLY A 98 -29.97 2.76 -14.03
C GLY A 98 -29.14 3.40 -12.92
N LYS A 99 -27.97 3.96 -13.31
CA LYS A 99 -27.04 4.63 -12.41
C LYS A 99 -27.14 6.14 -12.59
N THR A 100 -27.38 6.88 -11.47
CA THR A 100 -27.32 8.35 -11.41
C THR A 100 -26.88 8.77 -10.03
N ASP A 101 -26.14 9.88 -9.90
CA ASP A 101 -25.67 10.43 -8.63
C ASP A 101 -26.82 10.62 -7.60
N LYS A 102 -28.02 10.98 -8.09
CA LYS A 102 -29.23 11.09 -7.26
C LYS A 102 -29.70 9.76 -6.69
N LYS A 103 -29.60 8.67 -7.45
CA LYS A 103 -29.92 7.32 -6.98
C LYS A 103 -28.83 6.82 -6.05
N ASP A 104 -27.56 7.08 -6.38
CA ASP A 104 -26.43 6.62 -5.60
C ASP A 104 -26.45 7.28 -4.21
N SER A 105 -26.72 8.61 -4.08
CA SER A 105 -26.87 9.27 -2.78
C SER A 105 -28.05 8.72 -1.95
N ARG A 106 -29.18 8.37 -2.60
CA ARG A 106 -30.31 7.70 -1.90
C ARG A 106 -29.92 6.31 -1.40
N THR A 107 -29.25 5.52 -2.23
CA THR A 107 -28.81 4.18 -1.88
C THR A 107 -27.84 4.22 -0.71
N ILE A 108 -26.92 5.20 -0.68
CA ILE A 108 -26.00 5.41 0.43
C ILE A 108 -26.76 5.79 1.71
N ALA A 109 -27.78 6.65 1.61
CA ALA A 109 -28.64 7.01 2.76
C ALA A 109 -29.41 5.79 3.28
N SER A 110 -30.04 5.00 2.41
CA SER A 110 -30.75 3.76 2.77
C SER A 110 -29.82 2.73 3.41
N TYR A 111 -28.59 2.59 2.88
CA TYR A 111 -27.55 1.75 3.50
C TYR A 111 -27.25 2.21 4.94
N GLY A 112 -27.16 3.52 5.15
CA GLY A 112 -26.92 4.09 6.47
C GLY A 112 -28.01 3.75 7.49
N ILE A 113 -29.29 3.75 7.09
CA ILE A 113 -30.42 3.35 7.92
C ILE A 113 -30.32 1.84 8.24
N SER A 114 -30.18 1.01 7.20
CA SER A 114 -30.16 -0.45 7.34
C SER A 114 -29.01 -0.97 8.18
N TYR A 115 -27.89 -0.26 8.21
CA TYR A 115 -26.69 -0.65 8.95
C TYR A 115 -26.32 0.33 10.07
N TRP A 116 -27.29 1.10 10.58
CA TRP A 116 -27.09 2.17 11.56
C TRP A 116 -26.17 1.79 12.72
N ASP A 117 -26.47 0.68 13.38
CA ASP A 117 -25.74 0.22 14.58
C ASP A 117 -24.35 -0.38 14.23
N LYS A 118 -24.07 -0.58 12.95
CA LYS A 118 -22.78 -1.09 12.43
C LYS A 118 -21.90 -0.01 11.82
N LEU A 119 -22.42 1.25 11.74
CA LEU A 119 -21.64 2.38 11.25
C LEU A 119 -20.53 2.69 12.25
N VAL A 120 -19.32 2.86 11.72
CA VAL A 120 -18.15 3.25 12.52
C VAL A 120 -17.82 4.70 12.20
N GLU A 121 -17.69 5.50 13.24
CA GLU A 121 -17.31 6.88 13.06
C GLU A 121 -15.92 7.03 12.49
N TRP A 122 -15.80 7.76 11.39
CA TRP A 122 -14.53 8.06 10.77
C TRP A 122 -13.72 9.00 11.67
N GLN A 123 -12.47 8.65 11.88
CA GLN A 123 -11.51 9.47 12.61
C GLN A 123 -10.56 10.15 11.62
N ILE A 124 -10.23 11.41 11.87
CA ILE A 124 -9.22 12.11 11.10
C ILE A 124 -7.89 11.36 11.28
N PRO A 125 -7.27 10.85 10.20
CA PRO A 125 -5.98 10.18 10.32
C PRO A 125 -4.94 11.14 10.92
N LYS A 126 -4.08 10.64 11.79
CA LYS A 126 -2.90 11.41 12.22
C LYS A 126 -2.05 11.78 11.00
N ASP A 127 -1.45 12.95 11.00
CA ASP A 127 -0.66 13.49 9.89
C ASP A 127 0.36 12.49 9.34
N THR A 128 1.05 11.76 10.22
CA THR A 128 2.02 10.74 9.81
C THR A 128 1.41 9.63 8.95
N TYR A 129 0.23 9.09 9.32
CA TYR A 129 -0.42 8.05 8.51
C TYR A 129 -1.02 8.60 7.23
N PHE A 130 -1.51 9.84 7.27
CA PHE A 130 -1.98 10.54 6.08
C PHE A 130 -0.84 10.77 5.07
N ASN A 131 0.29 11.28 5.54
CA ASN A 131 1.49 11.49 4.73
C ASN A 131 2.00 10.17 4.14
N LEU A 132 2.01 9.10 4.93
CA LEU A 132 2.41 7.77 4.47
C LEU A 132 1.46 7.22 3.39
N ASP A 133 0.15 7.40 3.51
CA ASP A 133 -0.82 6.98 2.47
C ASP A 133 -0.60 7.77 1.18
N LEU A 134 -0.42 9.09 1.27
CA LEU A 134 -0.17 9.95 0.12
C LEU A 134 1.12 9.57 -0.61
N LEU A 135 2.22 9.40 0.13
CA LEU A 135 3.50 8.96 -0.42
C LEU A 135 3.40 7.57 -1.04
N ASN A 136 2.68 6.65 -0.40
CA ASN A 136 2.50 5.28 -0.92
C ASN A 136 1.68 5.26 -2.22
N ARG A 137 0.64 6.09 -2.36
CA ARG A 137 -0.11 6.26 -3.61
C ARG A 137 0.79 6.77 -4.74
N THR A 138 1.60 7.79 -4.44
CA THR A 138 2.56 8.34 -5.40
C THR A 138 3.62 7.32 -5.80
N TYR A 139 4.14 6.54 -4.83
CA TYR A 139 5.03 5.40 -5.08
C TYR A 139 4.41 4.38 -6.03
N MET A 140 3.16 3.98 -5.79
CA MET A 140 2.47 2.98 -6.63
C MET A 140 2.26 3.47 -8.07
N ASN A 141 1.99 4.77 -8.26
CA ASN A 141 1.89 5.37 -9.59
C ASN A 141 3.26 5.41 -10.29
N ALA A 142 4.30 5.88 -9.61
CA ALA A 142 5.66 5.89 -10.15
C ALA A 142 6.15 4.48 -10.50
N LYS A 143 5.83 3.47 -9.66
CA LYS A 143 6.15 2.06 -9.93
C LYS A 143 5.49 1.55 -11.21
N LYS A 144 4.24 1.93 -11.50
CA LYS A 144 3.55 1.56 -12.75
C LYS A 144 4.23 2.20 -13.98
N HIS A 145 4.54 3.50 -13.90
CA HIS A 145 5.23 4.20 -14.98
C HIS A 145 6.61 3.58 -15.23
N ARG A 146 7.34 3.30 -14.15
CA ARG A 146 8.63 2.61 -14.25
C ARG A 146 8.53 1.28 -14.98
N GLN A 147 7.49 0.49 -14.71
CA GLN A 147 7.31 -0.82 -15.34
C GLN A 147 7.15 -0.72 -16.86
N ILE A 148 6.43 0.29 -17.34
CA ILE A 148 6.25 0.54 -18.78
C ILE A 148 7.59 0.90 -19.43
N ILE A 149 8.33 1.86 -18.84
CA ILE A 149 9.62 2.30 -19.38
C ILE A 149 10.65 1.17 -19.30
N LEU A 150 10.61 0.35 -18.24
CA LEU A 150 11.48 -0.81 -18.11
C LEU A 150 11.23 -1.85 -19.23
N GLN A 151 9.98 -2.03 -19.64
CA GLN A 151 9.65 -2.90 -20.78
C GLN A 151 10.20 -2.33 -22.10
N GLU A 152 10.15 -1.00 -22.30
CA GLU A 152 10.80 -0.34 -23.45
C GLU A 152 12.31 -0.61 -23.45
N LEU A 153 12.99 -0.47 -22.28
CA LEU A 153 14.41 -0.74 -22.15
C LEU A 153 14.75 -2.21 -22.39
N GLN A 154 13.96 -3.14 -21.85
CA GLN A 154 14.15 -4.58 -22.08
C GLN A 154 14.02 -4.92 -23.56
N HIS A 155 13.00 -4.40 -24.25
CA HIS A 155 12.86 -4.58 -25.68
C HIS A 155 14.07 -4.02 -26.46
N TYR A 156 14.58 -2.84 -26.04
CA TYR A 156 15.79 -2.29 -26.65
C TYR A 156 16.99 -3.24 -26.46
N ILE A 157 17.19 -3.77 -25.24
CA ILE A 157 18.28 -4.72 -24.94
C ILE A 157 18.15 -5.98 -25.80
N ASP A 158 16.95 -6.52 -25.94
CA ASP A 158 16.68 -7.69 -26.78
C ASP A 158 17.02 -7.44 -28.26
N CYS A 159 16.88 -6.20 -28.74
CA CYS A 159 17.21 -5.84 -30.12
C CYS A 159 18.68 -5.45 -30.35
N ALA A 160 19.33 -4.83 -29.35
CA ALA A 160 20.71 -4.33 -29.46
C ALA A 160 21.75 -5.34 -28.93
N MET A 161 21.35 -6.15 -27.96
CA MET A 161 22.21 -7.13 -27.25
C MET A 161 21.40 -8.36 -26.83
N PRO A 162 20.89 -9.19 -27.76
CA PRO A 162 20.06 -10.35 -27.45
C PRO A 162 20.65 -11.27 -26.38
N GLY A 163 19.84 -11.60 -25.34
CA GLY A 163 20.23 -12.48 -24.24
C GLY A 163 21.00 -11.81 -23.11
N MET A 164 21.31 -10.50 -23.20
CA MET A 164 22.01 -9.73 -22.18
C MET A 164 21.14 -9.47 -20.94
N ASP A 165 19.82 -9.43 -21.08
CA ASP A 165 18.84 -9.23 -20.02
C ASP A 165 19.05 -10.15 -18.82
N LYS A 166 19.53 -11.38 -19.04
CA LYS A 166 19.77 -12.39 -17.99
C LYS A 166 20.91 -12.01 -17.04
N GLU A 167 21.85 -11.20 -17.49
CA GLU A 167 23.00 -10.73 -16.70
C GLU A 167 22.73 -9.35 -16.07
N LEU A 168 21.64 -8.68 -16.42
CA LEU A 168 21.31 -7.35 -15.95
C LEU A 168 20.17 -7.39 -14.92
N HIS A 169 20.28 -6.60 -13.86
CA HIS A 169 19.25 -6.46 -12.84
C HIS A 169 18.92 -4.98 -12.60
N SER A 170 17.64 -4.72 -12.44
CA SER A 170 17.12 -3.35 -12.32
C SER A 170 17.20 -2.78 -10.89
N LEU A 171 16.66 -1.58 -10.69
CA LEU A 171 16.70 -0.80 -9.45
C LEU A 171 16.50 -1.61 -8.17
N ASN A 172 17.46 -1.51 -7.27
CA ASN A 172 17.36 -1.97 -5.90
C ASN A 172 17.13 -0.76 -4.97
N LEU A 173 15.96 -0.68 -4.38
CA LEU A 173 15.58 0.43 -3.49
C LEU A 173 16.40 0.50 -2.19
N ASN A 174 17.00 -0.61 -1.74
CA ASN A 174 17.87 -0.59 -0.55
C ASN A 174 19.22 0.04 -0.86
N THR A 175 19.79 -0.26 -2.02
CA THR A 175 21.08 0.30 -2.47
C THR A 175 20.92 1.58 -3.28
N LYS A 176 19.70 1.89 -3.74
CA LYS A 176 19.36 3.01 -4.63
C LYS A 176 20.11 2.97 -5.98
N LYS A 177 20.53 1.78 -6.42
CA LYS A 177 21.30 1.57 -7.67
C LYS A 177 20.50 0.74 -8.67
N ASP A 178 20.65 1.06 -9.95
CA ASP A 178 20.06 0.35 -11.08
C ASP A 178 21.16 -0.11 -12.03
N PHE A 179 21.63 -1.36 -11.85
CA PHE A 179 22.74 -1.91 -12.64
C PHE A 179 22.39 -2.00 -14.13
N MET A 180 21.17 -2.36 -14.49
CA MET A 180 20.72 -2.45 -15.88
C MET A 180 20.82 -1.09 -16.57
N LEU A 181 20.30 -0.05 -15.91
CA LEU A 181 20.31 1.31 -16.44
C LEU A 181 21.73 1.83 -16.63
N ASP A 182 22.56 1.75 -15.58
CA ASP A 182 23.94 2.21 -15.61
C ASP A 182 24.78 1.44 -16.64
N PHE A 183 24.52 0.13 -16.80
CA PHE A 183 25.22 -0.70 -17.77
C PHE A 183 24.91 -0.29 -19.20
N VAL A 184 23.63 -0.15 -19.53
CA VAL A 184 23.18 0.21 -20.88
C VAL A 184 23.59 1.64 -21.26
N GLU A 185 23.65 2.56 -20.29
CA GLU A 185 24.18 3.91 -20.51
C GLU A 185 25.63 3.88 -20.99
N LYS A 186 26.47 2.97 -20.43
CA LYS A 186 27.87 2.84 -20.78
C LYS A 186 28.09 1.93 -21.99
N PHE A 187 27.49 0.76 -21.99
CA PHE A 187 27.61 -0.28 -23.01
C PHE A 187 26.28 -0.42 -23.76
N TRP A 188 25.97 0.58 -24.59
CA TRP A 188 24.65 0.74 -25.19
C TRP A 188 24.33 -0.21 -26.34
N HIS A 189 25.36 -0.87 -26.94
CA HIS A 189 25.23 -1.82 -28.03
C HIS A 189 26.28 -2.91 -27.89
N ARG A 190 26.03 -4.11 -28.46
CA ARG A 190 27.02 -5.20 -28.43
C ARG A 190 28.38 -4.78 -28.99
N ASP A 191 28.41 -3.93 -30.00
CA ASP A 191 29.66 -3.51 -30.68
C ASP A 191 30.56 -2.73 -29.73
N GLU A 192 30.04 -2.00 -28.77
CA GLU A 192 30.82 -1.37 -27.69
C GLU A 192 31.59 -2.37 -26.83
N ILE A 193 31.15 -3.63 -26.85
CA ILE A 193 31.77 -4.73 -26.09
C ILE A 193 32.75 -5.52 -26.98
N VAL A 194 32.31 -5.92 -28.18
CA VAL A 194 33.07 -6.84 -29.02
C VAL A 194 34.17 -6.13 -29.84
N ASN A 195 34.17 -4.80 -29.92
CA ASN A 195 35.28 -4.04 -30.48
C ASN A 195 36.54 -4.06 -29.58
N MET A 196 36.41 -4.57 -28.35
CA MET A 196 37.49 -4.85 -27.42
C MET A 196 37.79 -6.36 -27.41
N THR A 197 38.99 -6.73 -27.02
CA THR A 197 39.28 -8.11 -26.62
C THR A 197 38.59 -8.43 -25.28
N GLU A 198 38.45 -9.71 -24.96
CA GLU A 198 37.87 -10.14 -23.69
C GLU A 198 38.63 -9.58 -22.47
N ALA A 199 39.96 -9.51 -22.57
CA ALA A 199 40.82 -8.97 -21.52
C ALA A 199 40.58 -7.47 -21.33
N GLU A 200 40.62 -6.68 -22.41
CA GLU A 200 40.35 -5.22 -22.39
C GLU A 200 38.93 -4.92 -21.85
N PHE A 201 37.92 -5.63 -22.34
CA PHE A 201 36.56 -5.46 -21.83
C PHE A 201 36.48 -5.79 -20.34
N THR A 202 37.13 -6.82 -19.85
CA THR A 202 37.13 -7.21 -18.45
C THR A 202 37.75 -6.10 -17.57
N GLU A 203 38.84 -5.49 -18.02
CA GLU A 203 39.46 -4.35 -17.33
C GLU A 203 38.53 -3.13 -17.30
N VAL A 204 37.96 -2.72 -18.45
CA VAL A 204 37.04 -1.62 -18.57
C VAL A 204 35.77 -1.82 -17.74
N PHE A 205 35.19 -3.02 -17.82
CA PHE A 205 34.00 -3.36 -17.04
C PHE A 205 34.27 -3.35 -15.53
N THR A 206 35.43 -3.88 -15.11
CA THR A 206 35.81 -3.92 -13.69
C THR A 206 36.06 -2.52 -13.14
N ALA A 207 36.75 -1.66 -13.89
CA ALA A 207 36.98 -0.26 -13.53
C ALA A 207 35.67 0.51 -13.43
N TRP A 208 34.78 0.38 -14.42
CA TRP A 208 33.45 0.99 -14.42
C TRP A 208 32.59 0.50 -13.24
N ALA A 209 32.56 -0.82 -13.00
CA ALA A 209 31.79 -1.39 -11.91
C ALA A 209 32.28 -0.87 -10.54
N LYS A 210 33.59 -0.74 -10.36
CA LYS A 210 34.19 -0.17 -9.14
C LYS A 210 33.84 1.30 -8.98
N GLU A 211 33.92 2.11 -10.03
CA GLU A 211 33.55 3.54 -10.04
C GLU A 211 32.08 3.72 -9.63
N LYS A 212 31.16 2.97 -10.24
CA LYS A 212 29.72 2.98 -9.90
C LYS A 212 29.42 2.29 -8.54
N GLY A 213 30.44 1.68 -7.90
CA GLY A 213 30.31 0.99 -6.62
C GLY A 213 29.51 -0.31 -6.70
N TYR A 214 29.59 -1.01 -7.82
CA TYR A 214 29.09 -2.37 -7.97
C TYR A 214 30.14 -3.40 -7.58
N ARG A 215 29.68 -4.58 -7.17
CA ARG A 215 30.53 -5.76 -6.87
C ARG A 215 30.03 -6.95 -7.70
N PRO A 216 30.37 -7.00 -9.01
CA PRO A 216 29.96 -8.10 -9.86
C PRO A 216 30.62 -9.40 -9.40
N GLY A 217 29.87 -10.52 -9.52
CA GLY A 217 30.41 -11.85 -9.22
C GLY A 217 31.57 -12.23 -10.13
N LYS A 218 32.42 -13.15 -9.69
CA LYS A 218 33.53 -13.70 -10.49
C LYS A 218 33.01 -14.20 -11.83
N GLY A 219 33.70 -13.87 -12.92
CA GLY A 219 33.38 -14.30 -14.28
C GLY A 219 32.17 -13.58 -14.92
N LYS A 220 31.61 -12.55 -14.29
CA LYS A 220 30.48 -11.81 -14.88
C LYS A 220 30.87 -11.07 -16.16
N ALA A 221 32.07 -10.47 -16.21
CA ALA A 221 32.58 -9.81 -17.41
C ALA A 221 32.73 -10.81 -18.58
N ALA A 222 33.33 -11.97 -18.35
CA ALA A 222 33.48 -13.04 -19.34
C ALA A 222 32.15 -13.54 -19.89
N LYS A 223 31.11 -13.68 -19.00
CA LYS A 223 29.75 -14.05 -19.44
C LYS A 223 29.11 -12.99 -20.33
N ILE A 224 29.19 -11.72 -19.94
CA ILE A 224 28.69 -10.60 -20.72
C ILE A 224 29.41 -10.56 -22.10
N TYR A 225 30.72 -10.69 -22.13
CA TYR A 225 31.49 -10.72 -23.36
C TYR A 225 31.09 -11.88 -24.27
N ALA A 226 30.94 -13.09 -23.72
CA ALA A 226 30.54 -14.29 -24.46
C ALA A 226 29.12 -14.09 -25.09
N ILE A 227 28.17 -13.50 -24.34
CA ILE A 227 26.86 -13.18 -24.87
C ILE A 227 26.95 -12.15 -25.99
N ALA A 228 27.68 -11.06 -25.79
CA ALA A 228 27.87 -10.04 -26.81
C ALA A 228 28.53 -10.59 -28.09
N LYS A 229 29.52 -11.51 -27.97
CA LYS A 229 30.20 -12.15 -29.10
C LYS A 229 29.29 -13.09 -29.88
N SER A 230 28.40 -13.80 -29.21
CA SER A 230 27.51 -14.79 -29.83
C SER A 230 26.19 -14.23 -30.36
N CYS A 231 25.76 -13.10 -29.88
CA CYS A 231 24.47 -12.53 -30.28
C CYS A 231 24.51 -11.78 -31.63
N ILE A 232 23.39 -11.80 -32.34
CA ILE A 232 23.19 -11.05 -33.58
C ILE A 232 22.18 -9.95 -33.29
N PRO A 233 22.58 -8.65 -33.29
CA PRO A 233 21.64 -7.56 -32.99
C PRO A 233 20.68 -7.32 -34.14
N TYR A 234 19.44 -6.96 -33.82
CA TYR A 234 18.46 -6.48 -34.78
C TYR A 234 18.66 -4.98 -35.07
N TYR A 235 19.02 -4.19 -34.03
CA TYR A 235 19.32 -2.78 -34.20
C TYR A 235 20.78 -2.59 -34.63
N PRO A 236 21.06 -1.74 -35.64
CA PRO A 236 22.42 -1.36 -36.00
C PRO A 236 23.00 -0.36 -35.00
N ALA A 237 24.34 -0.40 -34.84
CA ALA A 237 25.05 0.59 -34.03
C ALA A 237 25.15 1.93 -34.78
N ASN A 238 24.13 2.75 -34.69
CA ASN A 238 24.07 4.06 -35.33
C ASN A 238 23.55 5.17 -34.41
N PRO A 239 23.72 6.46 -34.75
CA PRO A 239 23.29 7.59 -33.91
C PRO A 239 21.80 7.59 -33.57
N THR A 240 20.91 7.15 -34.48
CA THR A 240 19.47 7.13 -34.25
C THR A 240 19.11 6.16 -33.14
N VAL A 241 19.65 4.95 -33.18
CA VAL A 241 19.42 3.92 -32.15
C VAL A 241 19.98 4.39 -30.80
N LYS A 242 21.15 5.03 -30.79
CA LYS A 242 21.73 5.63 -29.58
C LYS A 242 20.83 6.73 -28.99
N THR A 243 20.26 7.59 -29.84
CA THR A 243 19.33 8.65 -29.38
C THR A 243 18.05 8.05 -28.77
N ILE A 244 17.48 7.01 -29.38
CA ILE A 244 16.30 6.32 -28.81
C ILE A 244 16.63 5.78 -27.43
N LEU A 245 17.76 5.08 -27.27
CA LEU A 245 18.18 4.60 -25.96
C LEU A 245 18.33 5.73 -24.97
N GLN A 246 18.99 6.83 -25.33
CA GLN A 246 19.18 7.96 -24.41
C GLN A 246 17.84 8.49 -23.90
N CYS A 247 16.83 8.62 -24.75
CA CYS A 247 15.48 8.99 -24.32
C CYS A 247 14.86 8.00 -23.33
N ILE A 248 15.08 6.70 -23.50
CA ILE A 248 14.59 5.66 -22.56
C ILE A 248 15.35 5.76 -21.22
N VAL A 249 16.67 5.91 -21.28
CA VAL A 249 17.54 6.06 -20.10
C VAL A 249 17.14 7.30 -19.27
N ASP A 250 16.91 8.44 -19.92
CA ASP A 250 16.53 9.68 -19.24
C ASP A 250 15.18 9.56 -18.53
N LYS A 251 14.17 8.97 -19.22
CA LYS A 251 12.86 8.69 -18.62
C LYS A 251 12.98 7.77 -17.40
N LEU A 252 13.71 6.65 -17.55
CA LEU A 252 13.84 5.66 -16.48
C LEU A 252 14.63 6.22 -15.29
N SER A 253 15.69 6.95 -15.54
CA SER A 253 16.50 7.67 -14.54
C SER A 253 15.63 8.67 -13.75
N GLY A 254 14.78 9.44 -14.42
CA GLY A 254 13.84 10.36 -13.79
C GLY A 254 12.86 9.67 -12.85
N VAL A 255 12.24 8.59 -13.31
CA VAL A 255 11.31 7.80 -12.49
C VAL A 255 12.02 7.10 -11.33
N ASN A 256 13.22 6.58 -11.55
CA ASN A 256 14.02 5.96 -10.49
C ASN A 256 14.36 6.98 -9.38
N ARG A 257 14.76 8.20 -9.73
CA ARG A 257 14.97 9.29 -8.75
C ARG A 257 13.71 9.59 -7.95
N THR A 258 12.57 9.68 -8.62
CA THR A 258 11.27 9.88 -7.96
C THR A 258 10.97 8.78 -6.96
N LEU A 259 11.14 7.51 -7.34
CA LEU A 259 10.93 6.35 -6.44
C LEU A 259 11.85 6.39 -5.23
N VAL A 260 13.13 6.70 -5.42
CA VAL A 260 14.12 6.81 -4.34
C VAL A 260 13.75 7.93 -3.37
N THR A 261 13.37 9.11 -3.88
CA THR A 261 12.94 10.25 -3.06
C THR A 261 11.71 9.91 -2.23
N ILE A 262 10.67 9.37 -2.86
CA ILE A 262 9.43 8.99 -2.17
C ILE A 262 9.69 7.95 -1.09
N VAL A 263 10.46 6.89 -1.40
CA VAL A 263 10.77 5.84 -0.43
C VAL A 263 11.59 6.39 0.74
N THR A 264 12.53 7.29 0.48
CA THR A 264 13.31 7.94 1.54
C THR A 264 12.41 8.73 2.48
N GLN A 265 11.52 9.57 1.96
CA GLN A 265 10.54 10.30 2.75
C GLN A 265 9.58 9.37 3.51
N MET A 266 9.10 8.30 2.86
CA MET A 266 8.25 7.31 3.53
C MET A 266 8.95 6.67 4.73
N ILE A 267 10.25 6.37 4.62
CA ILE A 267 11.03 5.80 5.72
C ILE A 267 11.16 6.80 6.87
N GLU A 268 11.42 8.07 6.57
CA GLU A 268 11.51 9.14 7.58
C GLU A 268 10.17 9.35 8.30
N GLU A 269 9.07 9.39 7.57
CA GLU A 269 7.73 9.48 8.16
C GLU A 269 7.40 8.24 9.01
N ALA A 270 7.68 7.05 8.50
CA ALA A 270 7.38 5.81 9.22
C ALA A 270 8.19 5.67 10.53
N LYS A 271 9.43 6.14 10.57
CA LYS A 271 10.27 6.16 11.79
C LYS A 271 9.69 7.00 12.94
N LYS A 272 8.78 7.93 12.64
CA LYS A 272 8.06 8.69 13.69
C LYS A 272 7.02 7.84 14.44
N LEU A 273 6.66 6.66 13.91
CA LEU A 273 5.67 5.77 14.50
C LEU A 273 6.34 4.90 15.58
N PRO A 274 5.78 4.82 16.79
CA PRO A 274 6.30 3.97 17.85
C PRO A 274 6.42 2.50 17.45
N GLU A 275 5.48 2.01 16.64
CA GLU A 275 5.42 0.63 16.17
C GLU A 275 6.32 0.33 14.95
N TYR A 276 7.00 1.34 14.40
CA TYR A 276 7.85 1.13 13.21
C TYR A 276 8.87 0.01 13.42
N GLN A 277 9.54 0.02 14.56
CA GLN A 277 10.60 -0.94 14.86
C GLN A 277 10.08 -2.38 14.94
N ILE A 278 8.87 -2.58 15.43
CA ILE A 278 8.23 -3.90 15.51
C ILE A 278 8.12 -4.54 14.11
N VAL A 279 7.67 -3.76 13.12
CA VAL A 279 7.53 -4.24 11.74
C VAL A 279 8.90 -4.39 11.08
N ARG A 280 9.82 -3.43 11.33
CA ARG A 280 11.16 -3.40 10.75
C ARG A 280 12.02 -4.59 11.17
N GLU A 281 11.84 -5.10 12.39
CA GLU A 281 12.59 -6.24 12.93
C GLU A 281 12.09 -7.60 12.43
N MET A 282 10.90 -7.64 11.84
CA MET A 282 10.39 -8.90 11.30
C MET A 282 11.26 -9.42 10.14
N PRO A 283 11.46 -10.75 10.05
CA PRO A 283 12.16 -11.35 8.93
C PRO A 283 11.52 -10.98 7.58
N GLY A 284 12.33 -10.70 6.57
CA GLY A 284 11.86 -10.28 5.25
C GLY A 284 11.54 -8.79 5.13
N VAL A 285 11.59 -8.02 6.24
CA VAL A 285 11.22 -6.60 6.24
C VAL A 285 12.47 -5.72 6.28
N GLY A 286 12.69 -4.95 5.21
CA GLY A 286 13.63 -3.83 5.14
C GLY A 286 12.91 -2.50 5.38
N ASP A 287 13.66 -1.38 5.50
CA ASP A 287 13.08 -0.06 5.72
C ASP A 287 12.03 0.33 4.65
N PRO A 288 12.26 0.10 3.33
CA PRO A 288 11.25 0.40 2.33
C PRO A 288 9.95 -0.39 2.50
N LEU A 289 10.04 -1.68 2.86
CA LEU A 289 8.85 -2.51 3.05
C LEU A 289 8.12 -2.18 4.35
N ALA A 290 8.84 -1.83 5.43
CA ALA A 290 8.24 -1.36 6.67
C ALA A 290 7.45 -0.06 6.47
N ALA A 291 8.04 0.92 5.78
CA ALA A 291 7.37 2.19 5.48
C ALA A 291 6.12 1.98 4.59
N ARG A 292 6.23 1.17 3.55
CA ARG A 292 5.10 0.81 2.67
C ARG A 292 4.01 0.00 3.40
N PHE A 293 4.38 -0.80 4.38
CA PHE A 293 3.42 -1.52 5.23
C PHE A 293 2.48 -0.51 5.91
N PHE A 294 3.02 0.50 6.60
CA PHE A 294 2.22 1.54 7.24
C PHE A 294 1.49 2.44 6.24
N GLY A 295 2.11 2.79 5.11
CA GLY A 295 1.46 3.55 4.04
C GLY A 295 0.29 2.83 3.39
N SER A 296 0.23 1.49 3.46
CA SER A 296 -0.88 0.70 2.90
C SER A 296 -1.88 0.21 3.94
N ALA A 297 -1.45 -0.01 5.19
CA ALA A 297 -2.32 -0.43 6.28
C ALA A 297 -2.94 0.74 7.04
N GLY A 298 -2.25 1.88 7.13
CA GLY A 298 -2.59 2.96 8.04
C GLY A 298 -2.42 2.56 9.51
N ASP A 299 -3.16 3.22 10.40
CA ASP A 299 -3.13 2.91 11.84
C ASP A 299 -3.70 1.52 12.13
N ILE A 300 -2.85 0.63 12.63
CA ILE A 300 -3.22 -0.76 12.94
C ILE A 300 -4.27 -0.83 14.06
N ARG A 301 -4.34 0.16 14.95
CA ARG A 301 -5.29 0.20 16.07
C ARG A 301 -6.75 0.36 15.62
N ARG A 302 -6.97 0.86 14.41
CA ARG A 302 -8.32 0.98 13.82
C ARG A 302 -9.00 -0.38 13.58
N PHE A 303 -8.24 -1.45 13.56
CA PHE A 303 -8.78 -2.80 13.38
C PHE A 303 -9.18 -3.40 14.74
N LYS A 304 -10.43 -3.86 14.84
CA LYS A 304 -10.98 -4.46 16.07
C LYS A 304 -10.17 -5.67 16.55
N ASN A 305 -9.64 -6.46 15.63
CA ASN A 305 -8.84 -7.65 15.92
C ASN A 305 -7.99 -8.04 14.70
N SER A 306 -7.10 -9.02 14.88
CA SER A 306 -6.21 -9.51 13.82
C SER A 306 -6.97 -10.09 12.61
N LYS A 307 -8.16 -10.66 12.80
CA LYS A 307 -9.00 -11.18 11.70
C LYS A 307 -9.47 -10.04 10.79
N ALA A 308 -9.80 -8.87 11.38
CA ALA A 308 -10.16 -7.66 10.62
C ALA A 308 -9.00 -7.13 9.77
N LEU A 309 -7.76 -7.17 10.28
CA LEU A 309 -6.55 -6.81 9.51
C LEU A 309 -6.31 -7.79 8.35
N VAL A 310 -6.49 -9.09 8.58
CA VAL A 310 -6.38 -10.13 7.53
C VAL A 310 -7.45 -9.95 6.46
N ALA A 311 -8.70 -9.65 6.84
CA ALA A 311 -9.78 -9.34 5.91
C ALA A 311 -9.54 -8.04 5.13
N TYR A 312 -8.92 -7.04 5.77
CA TYR A 312 -8.50 -5.81 5.09
C TYR A 312 -7.44 -6.07 4.01
N ALA A 313 -6.56 -7.04 4.19
CA ALA A 313 -5.66 -7.51 3.14
C ALA A 313 -6.38 -8.33 2.06
N GLY A 314 -7.61 -8.80 2.32
CA GLY A 314 -8.37 -9.66 1.42
C GLY A 314 -7.74 -11.03 1.22
N ILE A 315 -7.06 -11.54 2.26
CA ILE A 315 -6.44 -12.88 2.29
C ILE A 315 -7.17 -13.83 3.24
N ASP A 316 -8.30 -13.40 3.77
CA ASP A 316 -9.25 -14.27 4.46
C ASP A 316 -9.84 -15.29 3.49
N SER A 317 -10.06 -16.49 3.99
CA SER A 317 -10.66 -17.59 3.26
C SER A 317 -11.82 -18.12 4.10
N PRO A 318 -13.03 -17.54 3.96
CA PRO A 318 -14.18 -17.98 4.71
C PRO A 318 -14.52 -19.43 4.39
N PRO A 319 -15.16 -20.17 5.31
CA PRO A 319 -15.70 -21.47 5.01
C PRO A 319 -16.74 -21.34 3.88
N ASP A 320 -16.75 -22.34 3.01
CA ASP A 320 -17.74 -22.51 1.96
C ASP A 320 -18.40 -23.87 2.23
N GLU A 321 -19.48 -23.80 3.01
CA GLU A 321 -20.18 -24.96 3.57
C GLU A 321 -21.67 -24.81 3.30
N SER A 322 -22.29 -25.87 2.81
CA SER A 322 -23.74 -25.93 2.58
C SER A 322 -24.24 -27.36 2.89
N GLY A 323 -25.02 -27.53 3.96
CA GLY A 323 -25.40 -28.83 4.45
C GLY A 323 -24.18 -29.69 4.76
N ASP A 324 -24.14 -30.90 4.22
CA ASP A 324 -23.00 -31.83 4.38
C ASP A 324 -21.79 -31.52 3.49
N PHE A 325 -21.91 -30.50 2.61
CA PHE A 325 -20.83 -30.11 1.72
C PHE A 325 -19.87 -29.14 2.42
N SER A 326 -18.57 -29.47 2.47
CA SER A 326 -17.49 -28.56 2.87
C SER A 326 -16.43 -28.52 1.80
N SER A 327 -16.21 -27.34 1.20
CA SER A 327 -15.22 -27.15 0.15
C SER A 327 -13.80 -27.35 0.66
N THR A 328 -13.07 -28.27 0.01
CA THR A 328 -11.64 -28.53 0.26
C THR A 328 -10.72 -27.49 -0.37
N HIS A 329 -11.19 -26.76 -1.40
CA HIS A 329 -10.46 -25.75 -2.13
C HIS A 329 -11.01 -24.36 -1.86
N ARG A 330 -10.43 -23.66 -0.87
CA ARG A 330 -10.87 -22.32 -0.49
C ARG A 330 -9.99 -21.25 -1.11
N HIS A 331 -10.60 -20.27 -1.75
CA HIS A 331 -9.92 -19.11 -2.31
C HIS A 331 -9.94 -17.93 -1.33
N ILE A 332 -8.90 -17.08 -1.41
CA ILE A 332 -8.90 -15.80 -0.69
C ILE A 332 -9.95 -14.86 -1.27
N THR A 333 -10.59 -14.04 -0.43
CA THR A 333 -11.71 -13.18 -0.85
C THR A 333 -11.31 -12.08 -1.83
N LYS A 334 -10.08 -11.59 -1.78
CA LYS A 334 -9.57 -10.42 -2.52
C LYS A 334 -10.40 -9.14 -2.35
N LYS A 335 -11.35 -9.10 -1.42
CA LYS A 335 -12.29 -7.98 -1.17
C LYS A 335 -11.68 -6.83 -0.38
N GLY A 336 -10.43 -6.98 0.09
CA GLY A 336 -9.70 -5.96 0.82
C GLY A 336 -8.74 -5.13 -0.04
N SER A 337 -7.83 -4.41 0.61
CA SER A 337 -6.82 -3.56 -0.03
C SER A 337 -5.85 -4.40 -0.87
N LYS A 338 -5.87 -4.19 -2.19
CA LYS A 338 -4.91 -4.82 -3.10
C LYS A 338 -3.49 -4.34 -2.79
N VAL A 339 -3.30 -3.05 -2.52
CA VAL A 339 -1.98 -2.47 -2.24
C VAL A 339 -1.37 -3.06 -0.98
N PHE A 340 -2.16 -3.23 0.09
CA PHE A 340 -1.70 -3.86 1.32
C PHE A 340 -1.35 -5.35 1.12
N ARG A 341 -2.18 -6.08 0.39
CA ARG A 341 -1.91 -7.48 0.03
C ARG A 341 -0.63 -7.63 -0.79
N ASP A 342 -0.43 -6.76 -1.79
CA ASP A 342 0.76 -6.78 -2.65
C ASP A 342 2.03 -6.47 -1.83
N THR A 343 1.99 -5.47 -0.94
CA THR A 343 3.10 -5.16 -0.01
C THR A 343 3.40 -6.34 0.91
N GLY A 344 2.36 -6.96 1.48
CA GLY A 344 2.53 -8.16 2.30
C GLY A 344 3.11 -9.35 1.52
N TYR A 345 2.72 -9.53 0.27
CA TYR A 345 3.28 -10.57 -0.58
C TYR A 345 4.76 -10.31 -0.91
N GLU A 346 5.15 -9.06 -1.17
CA GLU A 346 6.56 -8.68 -1.35
C GLU A 346 7.40 -8.98 -0.09
N ILE A 347 6.86 -8.75 1.11
CA ILE A 347 7.50 -9.16 2.38
C ILE A 347 7.71 -10.69 2.40
N MET A 348 6.72 -11.47 2.02
CA MET A 348 6.84 -12.94 1.99
C MET A 348 7.82 -13.43 0.91
N MET A 349 7.95 -12.73 -0.21
CA MET A 349 8.97 -13.00 -1.22
C MET A 349 10.37 -12.74 -0.66
N ALA A 350 10.57 -11.61 0.00
CA ALA A 350 11.83 -11.26 0.65
C ALA A 350 12.18 -12.25 1.77
N LEU A 351 11.18 -12.65 2.58
CA LEU A 351 11.35 -13.66 3.63
C LEU A 351 11.80 -15.01 3.04
N ARG A 352 11.16 -15.46 1.96
CA ARG A 352 11.49 -16.75 1.31
C ARG A 352 12.91 -16.77 0.75
N ALA A 353 13.43 -15.63 0.30
CA ALA A 353 14.80 -15.49 -0.19
C ALA A 353 15.86 -15.53 0.94
N GLN A 354 15.47 -15.35 2.20
CA GLN A 354 16.38 -15.40 3.35
C GLN A 354 16.70 -16.85 3.73
N LYS A 355 17.91 -17.06 4.26
CA LYS A 355 18.29 -18.33 4.84
C LYS A 355 17.89 -18.38 6.31
N ARG A 356 17.60 -19.59 6.85
CA ARG A 356 17.29 -19.77 8.27
C ARG A 356 18.41 -19.29 9.21
N THR A 357 19.65 -19.27 8.74
CA THR A 357 20.82 -18.82 9.48
C THR A 357 20.91 -17.29 9.66
N TRP A 358 20.14 -16.51 8.91
CA TRP A 358 20.16 -15.07 9.02
C TRP A 358 19.63 -14.61 10.40
N GLU A 359 20.27 -13.62 10.99
CA GLU A 359 20.00 -13.17 12.36
C GLU A 359 18.51 -12.90 12.63
N LYS A 360 17.83 -12.19 11.72
CA LYS A 360 16.39 -11.91 11.85
C LYS A 360 15.54 -13.18 11.83
N VAL A 361 15.88 -14.15 10.98
CA VAL A 361 15.15 -15.43 10.91
C VAL A 361 15.42 -16.27 12.14
N ARG A 362 16.64 -16.28 12.66
CA ARG A 362 16.96 -16.99 13.93
C ARG A 362 16.19 -16.43 15.13
N LYS A 363 16.12 -15.09 15.24
CA LYS A 363 15.41 -14.41 16.33
C LYS A 363 13.89 -14.58 16.24
N ASN A 364 13.35 -14.78 15.05
CA ASN A 364 11.92 -14.80 14.80
C ASN A 364 11.53 -15.78 13.69
N PRO A 365 11.73 -17.10 13.89
CA PRO A 365 11.59 -18.12 12.85
C PRO A 365 10.14 -18.44 12.49
N ASP A 366 9.18 -18.09 13.33
CA ASP A 366 7.80 -18.57 13.28
C ASP A 366 7.12 -18.48 11.92
N VAL A 367 7.29 -17.37 11.21
CA VAL A 367 6.65 -17.14 9.91
C VAL A 367 7.40 -17.89 8.81
N TYR A 368 8.73 -17.90 8.89
CA TYR A 368 9.59 -18.60 7.93
C TYR A 368 9.36 -20.11 7.99
N ASP A 369 9.45 -20.70 9.18
CA ASP A 369 9.26 -22.14 9.39
C ASP A 369 7.82 -22.57 9.03
N TYR A 370 6.82 -21.73 9.34
CA TYR A 370 5.45 -21.99 8.95
C TYR A 370 5.29 -22.02 7.42
N MET A 371 5.95 -21.10 6.68
CA MET A 371 5.91 -21.07 5.22
C MET A 371 6.56 -22.33 4.64
N LEU A 372 7.74 -22.74 5.13
CA LEU A 372 8.42 -23.97 4.68
C LEU A 372 7.59 -25.23 4.98
N ARG A 373 6.97 -25.28 6.16
CA ARG A 373 6.07 -26.39 6.50
C ARG A 373 4.91 -26.49 5.52
N LYS A 374 4.30 -25.34 5.12
CA LYS A 374 3.21 -25.34 4.14
C LYS A 374 3.66 -25.79 2.75
N GLU A 375 4.89 -25.44 2.35
CA GLU A 375 5.50 -25.97 1.12
C GLU A 375 5.72 -27.47 1.22
N ALA A 376 6.23 -28.00 2.36
CA ALA A 376 6.44 -29.42 2.60
C ALA A 376 5.12 -30.23 2.67
N GLU A 377 4.01 -29.60 3.10
CA GLU A 377 2.65 -30.16 3.04
C GLU A 377 2.10 -30.25 1.59
N GLY A 378 2.91 -29.93 0.55
CA GLY A 378 2.51 -29.96 -0.86
C GLY A 378 1.70 -28.74 -1.32
N LYS A 379 1.61 -27.67 -0.53
CA LYS A 379 0.91 -26.45 -0.97
C LYS A 379 1.73 -25.70 -2.02
N PRO A 380 1.10 -25.21 -3.10
CA PRO A 380 1.79 -24.39 -4.09
C PRO A 380 2.50 -23.19 -3.43
N PRO A 381 3.67 -22.76 -3.92
CA PRO A 381 4.48 -21.70 -3.29
C PRO A 381 3.74 -20.38 -3.08
N LYS A 382 2.79 -20.02 -3.95
CA LYS A 382 1.95 -18.83 -3.77
C LYS A 382 0.97 -18.98 -2.59
N VAL A 383 0.39 -20.18 -2.43
CA VAL A 383 -0.54 -20.48 -1.34
C VAL A 383 0.20 -20.51 0.00
N ALA A 384 1.39 -21.13 0.05
CA ALA A 384 2.24 -21.13 1.24
C ALA A 384 2.61 -19.71 1.70
N LYS A 385 2.98 -18.81 0.76
CA LYS A 385 3.26 -17.41 1.06
C LYS A 385 2.03 -16.65 1.60
N ILE A 386 0.85 -16.88 1.04
CA ILE A 386 -0.38 -16.24 1.54
C ILE A 386 -0.75 -16.75 2.93
N ALA A 387 -0.59 -18.04 3.20
CA ALA A 387 -0.77 -18.59 4.54
C ALA A 387 0.23 -18.01 5.55
N ALA A 388 1.50 -17.87 5.15
CA ALA A 388 2.53 -17.22 5.95
C ALA A 388 2.23 -15.74 6.19
N LEU A 389 1.70 -15.02 5.19
CA LEU A 389 1.25 -13.63 5.34
C LEU A 389 0.13 -13.50 6.38
N ASN A 390 -0.83 -14.43 6.37
CA ASN A 390 -1.90 -14.44 7.40
C ASN A 390 -1.28 -14.56 8.82
N LYS A 391 -0.35 -15.50 9.02
CA LYS A 391 0.36 -15.66 10.30
C LYS A 391 1.15 -14.39 10.65
N PHE A 392 1.88 -13.82 9.69
CA PHE A 392 2.65 -12.58 9.87
C PHE A 392 1.76 -11.42 10.36
N LEU A 393 0.62 -11.18 9.70
CA LEU A 393 -0.28 -10.09 10.07
C LEU A 393 -0.87 -10.27 11.48
N ARG A 394 -1.14 -11.51 11.89
CA ARG A 394 -1.62 -11.80 13.26
C ARG A 394 -0.56 -11.51 14.31
N ILE A 395 0.70 -11.88 14.05
CA ILE A 395 1.82 -11.61 14.96
C ILE A 395 2.06 -10.10 15.06
N ILE A 396 2.11 -9.40 13.93
CA ILE A 396 2.28 -7.93 13.92
C ILE A 396 1.16 -7.24 14.69
N TYR A 397 -0.09 -7.63 14.46
CA TYR A 397 -1.22 -7.06 15.18
C TYR A 397 -1.09 -7.23 16.70
N ALA A 398 -0.74 -8.43 17.15
CA ALA A 398 -0.58 -8.71 18.57
C ALA A 398 0.56 -7.86 19.20
N ARG A 399 1.72 -7.80 18.56
CA ARG A 399 2.88 -7.03 19.06
C ARG A 399 2.62 -5.53 19.08
N ILE A 400 1.96 -4.99 18.07
CA ILE A 400 1.62 -3.56 18.03
C ILE A 400 0.59 -3.24 19.11
N LYS A 401 -0.40 -4.11 19.32
CA LYS A 401 -1.37 -3.94 20.41
C LYS A 401 -0.69 -3.94 21.76
N GLU A 402 0.18 -4.90 22.03
CA GLU A 402 0.97 -5.00 23.28
C GLU A 402 1.80 -3.73 23.51
N LEU A 403 2.46 -3.18 22.47
CA LEU A 403 3.20 -1.94 22.59
C LEU A 403 2.32 -0.79 23.10
N TYR A 404 1.15 -0.60 22.48
CA TYR A 404 0.26 0.50 22.87
C TYR A 404 -0.42 0.28 24.22
N ASP A 405 -0.74 -0.96 24.56
CA ASP A 405 -1.26 -1.30 25.90
C ASP A 405 -0.20 -0.98 26.99
N ASN A 406 1.07 -1.31 26.74
CA ASN A 406 2.18 -0.97 27.63
C ASN A 406 2.43 0.53 27.71
N MET A 407 2.35 1.27 26.61
CA MET A 407 2.45 2.74 26.62
C MET A 407 1.34 3.38 27.45
N ALA A 408 0.10 2.93 27.27
CA ALA A 408 -1.04 3.43 28.05
C ALA A 408 -0.91 3.13 29.55
N LEU A 409 -0.40 1.97 29.93
CA LEU A 409 -0.11 1.63 31.32
C LEU A 409 0.97 2.54 31.93
N ALA A 410 2.05 2.80 31.19
CA ALA A 410 3.12 3.70 31.62
C ALA A 410 2.63 5.15 31.80
N GLU A 411 1.78 5.65 30.92
CA GLU A 411 1.17 6.98 31.02
C GLU A 411 0.26 7.09 32.26
N ARG A 412 -0.58 6.08 32.52
CA ARG A 412 -1.42 6.02 33.72
C ARG A 412 -0.61 6.00 35.01
N ALA A 413 0.51 5.27 35.04
CA ALA A 413 1.43 5.22 36.18
C ALA A 413 2.05 6.61 36.43
N LYS A 414 2.55 7.27 35.37
CA LYS A 414 3.11 8.64 35.48
C LYS A 414 2.07 9.67 35.96
N ALA A 415 0.82 9.58 35.50
CA ALA A 415 -0.26 10.45 35.94
C ALA A 415 -0.58 10.26 37.45
N LYS A 416 -0.63 9.01 37.92
CA LYS A 416 -0.82 8.70 39.36
C LYS A 416 0.32 9.23 40.23
N THR A 417 1.57 9.15 39.76
CA THR A 417 2.72 9.68 40.48
C THR A 417 2.68 11.21 40.59
N LYS A 418 2.35 11.90 39.47
CA LYS A 418 2.21 13.37 39.47
C LYS A 418 1.08 13.85 40.38
N SER A 419 -0.04 13.13 40.47
CA SER A 419 -1.15 13.48 41.35
C SER A 419 -0.78 13.31 42.84
N LYS A 420 -0.05 12.25 43.18
CA LYS A 420 0.47 12.03 44.54
C LYS A 420 1.50 13.08 44.99
N THR A 421 2.38 13.52 44.08
CA THR A 421 3.36 14.58 44.35
C THR A 421 2.66 15.93 44.56
N LYS A 422 1.66 16.29 43.72
CA LYS A 422 0.85 17.50 43.91
C LYS A 422 0.05 17.49 45.24
N ALA A 423 -0.46 16.34 45.65
CA ALA A 423 -1.18 16.21 46.89
C ALA A 423 -0.27 16.36 48.12
N LYS A 424 0.98 15.83 48.08
CA LYS A 424 1.98 16.03 49.14
C LYS A 424 2.44 17.48 49.23
N THR A 425 2.65 18.18 48.13
CA THR A 425 3.06 19.61 48.13
C THR A 425 1.96 20.54 48.66
N LYS A 426 0.66 20.18 48.48
CA LYS A 426 -0.45 20.92 49.07
C LYS A 426 -0.68 20.63 50.57
N ALA A 427 -0.19 19.51 51.10
CA ALA A 427 -0.31 19.14 52.51
C ALA A 427 0.84 19.69 53.38
N THR A 428 1.88 20.22 52.75
CA THR A 428 3.09 20.82 53.42
C THR A 428 3.18 22.34 53.23
N ALA A 429 2.23 22.97 52.58
CA ALA A 429 2.02 24.41 52.54
C ALA A 429 0.72 24.80 53.29
#